data_2dcad704dfd457f09f664ddf828f39ad
#
_entry.id   2dcad704dfd457f09f664ddf828f39ad
#
_cell.length_a   1.000
_cell.length_b   1.000
_cell.length_c   1.000
_cell.angle_alpha   90.00
_cell.angle_beta   90.00
_cell.angle_gamma   90.00
#
_symmetry.space_group_name_H-M   'P 1'
#
loop_
_entity.id
_entity.type
_entity.pdbx_description
1 polymer ?
#
loop_
_entity_poly.entity_id
_entity_poly.type
_entity_poly.pdbx_seq_one_letter_code
_entity_poly.pdbx_strand_id
1 'polypeptide(L)'
;MVPREVTTHPGWLPLKVLLRWRFQRKSAQLGFSIPLNVCGPGLCILHYGSIVVSRHARIGENCTLNSAVNIGVSPTSPGAPHISNGVYIGPGAKLWNDITIADGVTIGANACVSKSVTEEGAVVVGTNRVL
;
A
#
# COMPACT_ATOMS: atom_id res chain seq x y z
N MET A 1 -12.12 -7.90 4.32
CA MET A 1 -12.06 -8.66 3.06
C MET A 1 -11.35 -9.99 3.31
N VAL A 2 -12.03 -11.09 3.12
CA VAL A 2 -11.46 -12.43 3.31
C VAL A 2 -10.44 -12.69 2.20
N PRO A 3 -9.22 -13.13 2.50
CA PRO A 3 -8.28 -13.57 1.48
C PRO A 3 -8.96 -14.70 0.70
N ARG A 4 -9.08 -14.57 -0.60
CA ARG A 4 -9.50 -15.69 -1.44
C ARG A 4 -8.43 -16.77 -1.32
N GLU A 5 -8.72 -17.81 -0.60
CA GLU A 5 -7.95 -19.04 -0.66
C GLU A 5 -8.00 -19.54 -2.10
N VAL A 6 -6.90 -19.34 -2.78
CA VAL A 6 -6.70 -19.97 -4.08
C VAL A 6 -6.61 -21.47 -3.81
N THR A 7 -7.66 -22.18 -4.11
CA THR A 7 -7.75 -23.63 -3.97
C THR A 7 -6.47 -24.28 -4.50
N THR A 8 -5.80 -24.99 -3.62
CA THR A 8 -4.53 -25.64 -3.88
C THR A 8 -4.73 -26.93 -4.65
N HIS A 9 -5.01 -26.86 -5.94
CA HIS A 9 -4.85 -28.03 -6.80
C HIS A 9 -3.35 -28.23 -7.11
N PRO A 10 -2.77 -29.39 -6.83
CA PRO A 10 -1.34 -29.64 -7.02
C PRO A 10 -0.87 -29.46 -8.46
N GLY A 11 -1.75 -29.61 -9.44
CA GLY A 11 -1.43 -29.37 -10.85
C GLY A 11 -1.15 -27.92 -11.24
N TRP A 12 -1.48 -26.95 -10.39
CA TRP A 12 -1.26 -25.50 -10.65
C TRP A 12 0.02 -24.97 -10.01
N LEU A 13 0.73 -25.80 -9.26
CA LEU A 13 1.95 -25.40 -8.55
C LEU A 13 3.02 -24.79 -9.48
N PRO A 14 3.36 -25.40 -10.64
CA PRO A 14 4.37 -24.84 -11.53
C PRO A 14 3.91 -23.50 -12.14
N LEU A 15 2.64 -23.34 -12.45
CA LEU A 15 2.10 -22.07 -12.96
C LEU A 15 2.15 -20.98 -11.89
N LYS A 16 1.80 -21.28 -10.65
CA LYS A 16 1.89 -20.33 -9.52
C LYS A 16 3.32 -19.88 -9.28
N VAL A 17 4.27 -20.80 -9.31
CA VAL A 17 5.70 -20.50 -9.15
C VAL A 17 6.18 -19.59 -10.29
N LEU A 18 5.82 -19.89 -11.53
CA LEU A 18 6.19 -19.10 -12.70
C LEU A 18 5.59 -17.67 -12.63
N LEU A 19 4.31 -17.55 -12.29
CA LEU A 19 3.64 -16.25 -12.17
C LEU A 19 4.24 -15.42 -11.03
N ARG A 20 4.52 -16.05 -9.90
CA ARG A 20 5.18 -15.39 -8.76
C ARG A 20 6.58 -14.91 -9.13
N TRP A 21 7.36 -15.72 -9.81
CA TRP A 21 8.69 -15.36 -10.29
C TRP A 21 8.64 -14.19 -11.27
N ARG A 22 7.73 -14.23 -12.26
CA ARG A 22 7.52 -13.12 -13.20
C ARG A 22 7.12 -11.84 -12.51
N PHE A 23 6.20 -11.93 -11.54
CA PHE A 23 5.78 -10.78 -10.74
C PHE A 23 6.95 -10.17 -9.97
N GLN A 24 7.73 -10.99 -9.26
CA GLN A 24 8.89 -10.51 -8.50
C GLN A 24 9.94 -9.86 -9.41
N ARG A 25 10.21 -10.46 -10.56
CA ARG A 25 11.16 -9.92 -11.53
C ARG A 25 10.70 -8.57 -12.09
N LYS A 26 9.43 -8.44 -12.44
CA LYS A 26 8.85 -7.18 -12.93
C LYS A 26 8.82 -6.11 -11.84
N SER A 27 8.44 -6.47 -10.64
CA SER A 27 8.46 -5.57 -9.48
C SER A 27 9.86 -5.02 -9.22
N ALA A 28 10.86 -5.86 -9.23
CA ALA A 28 12.25 -5.45 -9.06
C ALA A 28 12.73 -4.51 -10.19
N GLN A 29 12.37 -4.78 -11.44
CA GLN A 29 12.69 -3.91 -12.57
C GLN A 29 12.05 -2.52 -12.46
N LEU A 30 10.84 -2.43 -11.90
CA LEU A 30 10.09 -1.19 -11.72
C LEU A 30 10.40 -0.48 -10.40
N GLY A 31 11.17 -1.09 -9.52
CA GLY A 31 11.47 -0.55 -8.19
C GLY A 31 10.35 -0.75 -7.17
N PHE A 32 9.43 -1.69 -7.40
CA PHE A 32 8.31 -1.96 -6.51
C PHE A 32 8.65 -3.07 -5.52
N SER A 33 8.44 -2.79 -4.23
CA SER A 33 8.40 -3.77 -3.15
C SER A 33 6.99 -3.80 -2.56
N ILE A 34 6.06 -4.35 -3.34
CA ILE A 34 4.65 -4.47 -2.96
C ILE A 34 4.33 -5.96 -2.82
N PRO A 35 4.09 -6.45 -1.61
CA PRO A 35 3.77 -7.86 -1.40
C PRO A 35 2.42 -8.24 -2.01
N LEU A 36 2.25 -9.53 -2.29
CA LEU A 36 0.97 -10.07 -2.74
C LEU A 36 -0.09 -9.92 -1.65
N ASN A 37 -1.35 -9.73 -2.06
CA ASN A 37 -2.53 -9.67 -1.18
C ASN A 37 -2.54 -8.53 -0.16
N VAL A 38 -1.75 -7.48 -0.36
CA VAL A 38 -1.75 -6.29 0.48
C VAL A 38 -2.72 -5.23 -0.04
N CYS A 39 -2.88 -5.14 -1.35
CA CYS A 39 -3.72 -4.15 -2.00
C CYS A 39 -5.03 -4.77 -2.50
N GLY A 40 -6.13 -4.05 -2.32
CA GLY A 40 -7.41 -4.35 -2.93
C GLY A 40 -7.44 -4.12 -4.44
N PRO A 41 -8.52 -4.49 -5.11
CA PRO A 41 -8.67 -4.28 -6.55
C PRO A 41 -8.70 -2.80 -6.91
N GLY A 42 -8.35 -2.49 -8.17
CA GLY A 42 -8.36 -1.12 -8.67
C GLY A 42 -7.15 -0.27 -8.24
N LEU A 43 -6.09 -0.90 -7.73
CA LEU A 43 -4.86 -0.17 -7.42
C LEU A 43 -4.32 0.52 -8.67
N CYS A 44 -4.09 1.82 -8.56
CA CYS A 44 -3.45 2.63 -9.59
C CYS A 44 -2.04 3.05 -9.13
N ILE A 45 -1.04 2.78 -9.95
CA ILE A 45 0.33 3.27 -9.76
C ILE A 45 0.62 4.22 -10.91
N LEU A 46 0.73 5.51 -10.62
CA LEU A 46 0.86 6.54 -11.65
C LEU A 46 2.24 6.56 -12.30
N HIS A 47 3.28 6.26 -11.54
CA HIS A 47 4.65 6.29 -12.02
C HIS A 47 5.45 5.12 -11.47
N TYR A 48 6.34 4.56 -12.26
CA TYR A 48 7.32 3.61 -11.78
C TYR A 48 8.36 4.30 -10.88
N GLY A 49 9.05 3.53 -10.07
CA GLY A 49 10.05 4.02 -9.14
C GLY A 49 9.97 3.31 -7.79
N SER A 50 10.71 3.77 -6.81
CA SER A 50 10.76 3.13 -5.51
C SER A 50 9.40 3.26 -4.80
N ILE A 51 8.67 2.16 -4.68
CA ILE A 51 7.46 2.05 -3.85
C ILE A 51 7.67 0.86 -2.91
N VAL A 52 7.60 1.12 -1.61
CA VAL A 52 7.80 0.10 -0.59
C VAL A 52 6.55 0.00 0.27
N VAL A 53 5.98 -1.19 0.34
CA VAL A 53 4.81 -1.49 1.17
C VAL A 53 5.10 -2.68 2.07
N SER A 54 4.85 -2.54 3.36
CA SER A 54 4.96 -3.62 4.31
C SER A 54 3.95 -4.73 4.02
N ARG A 55 4.35 -5.98 4.19
CA ARG A 55 3.44 -7.13 4.10
C ARG A 55 2.32 -7.12 5.17
N HIS A 56 2.50 -6.36 6.22
CA HIS A 56 1.52 -6.21 7.31
C HIS A 56 0.52 -5.08 7.06
N ALA A 57 0.79 -4.19 6.08
CA ALA A 57 -0.14 -3.15 5.69
C ALA A 57 -1.37 -3.73 4.98
N ARG A 58 -2.45 -2.96 4.97
CA ARG A 58 -3.65 -3.24 4.18
C ARG A 58 -4.03 -1.98 3.42
N ILE A 59 -4.26 -2.13 2.14
CA ILE A 59 -4.67 -1.05 1.25
C ILE A 59 -5.97 -1.47 0.59
N GLY A 60 -6.99 -0.65 0.72
CA GLY A 60 -8.33 -0.89 0.21
C GLY A 60 -8.42 -0.84 -1.32
N GLU A 61 -9.64 -0.71 -1.80
CA GLU A 61 -9.95 -0.69 -3.23
C GLU A 61 -9.72 0.70 -3.83
N ASN A 62 -9.39 0.74 -5.13
CA ASN A 62 -9.29 1.98 -5.92
C ASN A 62 -8.34 3.03 -5.33
N CYS A 63 -7.30 2.59 -4.62
CA CYS A 63 -6.27 3.49 -4.12
C CYS A 63 -5.25 3.84 -5.20
N THR A 64 -4.64 5.01 -5.06
CA THR A 64 -3.59 5.49 -5.95
C THR A 64 -2.28 5.68 -5.19
N LEU A 65 -1.21 5.07 -5.68
CA LEU A 65 0.15 5.23 -5.16
C LEU A 65 1.02 5.97 -6.18
N ASN A 66 1.84 6.87 -5.69
CA ASN A 66 2.86 7.55 -6.49
C ASN A 66 4.27 7.02 -6.19
N SER A 67 5.25 7.48 -6.95
CA SER A 67 6.64 7.12 -6.75
C SER A 67 7.18 7.53 -5.38
N ALA A 68 8.17 6.82 -4.88
CA ALA A 68 8.84 7.05 -3.61
C ALA A 68 7.93 6.98 -2.36
N VAL A 69 6.74 6.39 -2.49
CA VAL A 69 5.85 6.10 -1.36
C VAL A 69 6.43 4.98 -0.51
N ASN A 70 6.38 5.14 0.81
CA ASN A 70 6.75 4.11 1.77
C ASN A 70 5.62 3.91 2.78
N ILE A 71 5.11 2.70 2.87
CA ILE A 71 4.09 2.28 3.83
C ILE A 71 4.70 1.16 4.67
N GLY A 72 5.14 1.50 5.86
CA GLY A 72 5.99 0.64 6.67
C GLY A 72 5.53 0.42 8.10
N VAL A 73 6.33 -0.33 8.81
CA VAL A 73 6.21 -0.54 10.26
C VAL A 73 7.26 0.32 10.97
N SER A 74 7.00 0.66 12.21
CA SER A 74 7.97 1.33 13.08
C SER A 74 8.57 0.32 14.06
N PRO A 75 9.82 0.50 14.48
CA PRO A 75 10.39 -0.31 15.56
C PRO A 75 9.63 -0.20 16.88
N THR A 76 8.91 0.90 17.08
CA THR A 76 8.17 1.21 18.31
C THR A 76 6.70 0.81 18.26
N SER A 77 6.20 0.38 17.08
CA SER A 77 4.82 -0.05 16.89
C SER A 77 4.78 -1.29 16.01
N PRO A 78 4.26 -2.42 16.50
CA PRO A 78 4.24 -3.67 15.74
C PRO A 78 3.23 -3.68 14.60
N GLY A 79 2.30 -2.73 14.57
CA GLY A 79 1.27 -2.59 13.54
C GLY A 79 1.77 -1.87 12.28
N ALA A 80 0.99 -1.97 11.23
CA ALA A 80 1.22 -1.32 9.95
C ALA A 80 -0.03 -0.57 9.50
N PRO A 81 0.09 0.41 8.60
CA PRO A 81 -1.05 1.20 8.17
C PRO A 81 -2.17 0.39 7.53
N HIS A 82 -3.40 0.69 7.95
CA HIS A 82 -4.64 0.27 7.33
C HIS A 82 -5.22 1.44 6.52
N ILE A 83 -5.16 1.34 5.22
CA ILE A 83 -5.60 2.36 4.29
C ILE A 83 -6.92 1.91 3.69
N SER A 84 -7.96 2.71 3.85
CA SER A 84 -9.30 2.41 3.35
C SER A 84 -9.40 2.63 1.84
N ASN A 85 -10.61 2.76 1.30
CA ASN A 85 -10.83 2.79 -0.14
C ASN A 85 -10.63 4.20 -0.74
N GLY A 86 -10.25 4.25 -2.01
CA GLY A 86 -10.18 5.51 -2.77
C GLY A 86 -9.13 6.50 -2.26
N VAL A 87 -8.17 6.06 -1.48
CA VAL A 87 -7.12 6.94 -0.92
C VAL A 87 -6.07 7.25 -1.99
N TYR A 88 -5.74 8.53 -2.10
CA TYR A 88 -4.63 9.00 -2.92
C TYR A 88 -3.39 9.25 -2.07
N ILE A 89 -2.27 8.65 -2.44
CA ILE A 89 -0.99 8.84 -1.74
C ILE A 89 0.01 9.50 -2.69
N GLY A 90 0.34 10.74 -2.38
CA GLY A 90 1.23 11.59 -3.16
C GLY A 90 2.69 11.11 -3.16
N PRO A 91 3.49 11.57 -4.13
CA PRO A 91 4.87 11.15 -4.27
C PRO A 91 5.71 11.49 -3.03
N GLY A 92 6.56 10.56 -2.64
CA GLY A 92 7.44 10.72 -1.50
C GLY A 92 6.77 10.60 -0.13
N ALA A 93 5.46 10.37 -0.05
CA ALA A 93 4.77 10.23 1.23
C ALA A 93 5.24 9.00 2.02
N LYS A 94 5.31 9.13 3.33
CA LYS A 94 5.72 8.09 4.27
C LYS A 94 4.62 7.89 5.30
N LEU A 95 4.11 6.65 5.39
CA LEU A 95 3.09 6.25 6.36
C LEU A 95 3.64 5.11 7.20
N TRP A 96 3.52 5.20 8.52
CA TRP A 96 3.99 4.14 9.41
C TRP A 96 3.15 4.09 10.71
N ASN A 97 3.42 3.10 11.53
CA ASN A 97 2.66 2.73 12.73
C ASN A 97 1.33 2.02 12.41
N ASP A 98 0.69 1.60 13.47
CA ASP A 98 -0.66 1.03 13.44
C ASP A 98 -1.70 2.15 13.35
N ILE A 99 -1.85 2.67 12.15
CA ILE A 99 -2.75 3.81 11.85
C ILE A 99 -3.84 3.38 10.88
N THR A 100 -4.96 4.08 10.95
CA THR A 100 -6.07 3.93 10.01
C THR A 100 -6.25 5.21 9.20
N ILE A 101 -6.33 5.07 7.88
CA ILE A 101 -6.63 6.16 6.95
C ILE A 101 -8.02 5.92 6.38
N ALA A 102 -8.93 6.88 6.59
CA ALA A 102 -10.33 6.80 6.15
C ALA A 102 -10.48 6.84 4.63
N ASP A 103 -11.68 6.53 4.15
CA ASP A 103 -12.00 6.53 2.72
C ASP A 103 -11.78 7.90 2.07
N GLY A 104 -11.27 7.89 0.85
CA GLY A 104 -11.13 9.08 0.02
C GLY A 104 -10.10 10.11 0.51
N VAL A 105 -9.32 9.81 1.54
CA VAL A 105 -8.27 10.70 2.05
C VAL A 105 -7.20 10.96 0.99
N THR A 106 -6.74 12.17 0.92
CA THR A 106 -5.61 12.59 0.07
C THR A 106 -4.38 12.85 0.94
N ILE A 107 -3.34 12.07 0.74
CA ILE A 107 -2.03 12.30 1.37
C ILE A 107 -1.17 13.10 0.39
N GLY A 108 -0.77 14.28 0.79
CA GLY A 108 0.05 15.18 -0.03
C GLY A 108 1.47 14.67 -0.27
N ALA A 109 2.14 15.27 -1.25
CA ALA A 109 3.53 14.93 -1.57
C ALA A 109 4.44 15.14 -0.35
N ASN A 110 5.36 14.19 -0.14
CA ASN A 110 6.33 14.19 0.97
C ASN A 110 5.70 14.29 2.38
N ALA A 111 4.40 14.03 2.51
CA ALA A 111 3.76 14.00 3.83
C ALA A 111 4.28 12.83 4.67
N CYS A 112 4.46 13.08 5.96
CA CYS A 112 4.84 12.09 6.95
C CYS A 112 3.64 11.83 7.86
N VAL A 113 3.07 10.62 7.79
CA VAL A 113 1.83 10.27 8.49
C VAL A 113 2.08 9.12 9.46
N SER A 114 1.97 9.40 10.73
CA SER A 114 2.15 8.45 11.83
C SER A 114 0.96 8.41 12.80
N LYS A 115 -0.09 9.15 12.48
CA LYS A 115 -1.35 9.20 13.24
C LYS A 115 -2.52 8.88 12.33
N SER A 116 -3.54 8.25 12.87
CA SER A 116 -4.76 7.93 12.15
C SER A 116 -5.46 9.18 11.65
N VAL A 117 -6.06 9.08 10.47
CA VAL A 117 -6.90 10.09 9.82
C VAL A 117 -8.28 9.47 9.65
N THR A 118 -9.21 9.85 10.50
CA THR A 118 -10.55 9.23 10.59
C THR A 118 -11.62 10.00 9.83
N GLU A 119 -11.30 11.21 9.37
CA GLU A 119 -12.21 12.04 8.57
C GLU A 119 -12.10 11.63 7.10
N GLU A 120 -13.22 11.20 6.53
CA GLU A 120 -13.32 10.83 5.10
C GLU A 120 -13.06 12.04 4.21
N GLY A 121 -12.32 11.83 3.12
CA GLY A 121 -12.01 12.87 2.15
C GLY A 121 -11.03 13.95 2.66
N ALA A 122 -10.50 13.81 3.86
CA ALA A 122 -9.54 14.77 4.41
C ALA A 122 -8.27 14.87 3.56
N VAL A 123 -7.61 16.02 3.64
CA VAL A 123 -6.32 16.27 2.99
C VAL A 123 -5.24 16.40 4.06
N VAL A 124 -4.19 15.57 3.94
CA VAL A 124 -3.07 15.55 4.89
C VAL A 124 -1.82 16.07 4.22
N VAL A 125 -1.15 17.03 4.83
CA VAL A 125 0.09 17.62 4.33
C VAL A 125 1.15 17.69 5.43
N GLY A 126 2.40 17.75 5.04
CA GLY A 126 3.51 17.84 5.97
C GLY A 126 3.55 16.67 6.96
N THR A 127 3.73 16.99 8.25
CA THR A 127 3.76 15.95 9.29
C THR A 127 2.42 15.93 10.04
N ASN A 128 1.59 14.92 9.76
CA ASN A 128 0.29 14.69 10.41
C ASN A 128 -0.68 15.90 10.40
N ARG A 129 -0.54 16.82 9.46
CA ARG A 129 -1.39 18.01 9.38
C ARG A 129 -2.57 17.74 8.46
N VAL A 130 -3.76 17.67 9.03
CA VAL A 130 -5.04 17.64 8.31
C VAL A 130 -5.46 19.08 8.00
N LEU A 131 -5.85 19.33 6.74
CA LEU A 131 -6.32 20.65 6.28
C LEU A 131 -7.82 20.76 6.47
#